data_edec78df8d8be0f6ecd782771c77d7cb
#
_entry.id   edec78df8d8be0f6ecd782771c77d7cb
#
_cell.length_a   1.000
_cell.length_b   1.000
_cell.length_c   1.000
_cell.angle_alpha   90.00
_cell.angle_beta   90.00
_cell.angle_gamma   90.00
#
_symmetry.space_group_name_H-M   'P 1'
#
loop_
_entity.id
_entity.type
_entity.pdbx_description
1 polymer ?
#
loop_
_entity_poly.entity_id
_entity_poly.type
_entity_poly.pdbx_seq_one_letter_code
_entity_poly.pdbx_strand_id
1 'polypeptide(L)'
;MYIYDYLDMKSILEQLSSMTVVVADTGDLDSIKKFQPRDATTNPSLILAAAKNPDYVKLIDKALESSEIALPQGSSEVELIKETVDQVSVFFGKEILKIISGRVSTEVDARLSFDTEATVEKARKLINLYKNFGIEKERILIKIAATWEGIKAAEILEKEGIKCNLTLLFNFCQAVTCANAKITLISPFVGRILDWYKAKTGKTSFVGAEDPGVISVTQIYKYFKEKGFKTEVMGASFRNLDEIKELAGCDLLTIAPKFLEELKKEKGELVRKLDLSTPINHSIDYEFDEKDFRLSMLEDQMASEKLSEGITGFSKAIEELEELLLKRYSEIKKHKLISAKLN
;
A
#
# COMPACT_ATOMS: atom_id res chain seq x y z
N MET A 1 -12.98 -19.76 -39.24
CA MET A 1 -12.43 -18.40 -39.18
C MET A 1 -12.43 -17.79 -37.80
N TYR A 2 -13.06 -18.40 -36.79
CA TYR A 2 -13.23 -17.78 -35.45
C TYR A 2 -12.25 -18.24 -34.35
N ILE A 3 -11.44 -19.28 -34.53
CA ILE A 3 -10.52 -19.79 -33.48
C ILE A 3 -9.16 -19.07 -33.53
N TYR A 4 -8.72 -18.61 -34.69
CA TYR A 4 -7.45 -17.90 -34.86
C TYR A 4 -7.49 -16.47 -34.29
N ASP A 5 -8.64 -15.79 -34.36
CA ASP A 5 -8.80 -14.43 -33.81
C ASP A 5 -8.76 -14.39 -32.28
N TYR A 6 -9.18 -15.48 -31.60
CA TYR A 6 -9.18 -15.52 -30.12
C TYR A 6 -7.77 -15.70 -29.53
N LEU A 7 -6.86 -16.35 -30.26
CA LEU A 7 -5.47 -16.55 -29.81
C LEU A 7 -4.62 -15.27 -29.91
N ASP A 8 -4.97 -14.38 -30.83
CA ASP A 8 -4.26 -13.09 -31.02
C ASP A 8 -4.82 -11.94 -30.16
N MET A 9 -5.91 -12.15 -29.43
CA MET A 9 -6.46 -11.12 -28.55
C MET A 9 -5.53 -10.85 -27.37
N LYS A 10 -5.29 -9.56 -27.09
CA LYS A 10 -4.59 -9.14 -25.86
C LYS A 10 -5.34 -9.64 -24.62
N SER A 11 -4.60 -10.05 -23.60
CA SER A 11 -5.18 -10.37 -22.31
C SER A 11 -5.84 -9.13 -21.67
N ILE A 12 -6.76 -9.35 -20.73
CA ILE A 12 -7.37 -8.24 -19.97
C ILE A 12 -6.28 -7.45 -19.23
N LEU A 13 -5.22 -8.10 -18.72
CA LEU A 13 -4.09 -7.43 -18.07
C LEU A 13 -3.34 -6.49 -19.03
N GLU A 14 -3.08 -6.91 -20.27
CA GLU A 14 -2.42 -6.08 -21.27
C GLU A 14 -3.27 -4.88 -21.67
N GLN A 15 -4.58 -5.07 -21.80
CA GLN A 15 -5.52 -3.98 -22.09
C GLN A 15 -5.61 -3.01 -20.90
N LEU A 16 -5.71 -3.50 -19.68
CA LEU A 16 -5.71 -2.69 -18.45
C LEU A 16 -4.44 -1.84 -18.37
N SER A 17 -3.28 -2.45 -18.62
CA SER A 17 -1.98 -1.75 -18.58
C SER A 17 -1.85 -0.63 -19.61
N SER A 18 -2.67 -0.62 -20.66
CA SER A 18 -2.70 0.46 -21.66
C SER A 18 -3.50 1.69 -21.21
N MET A 19 -4.29 1.58 -20.15
CA MET A 19 -5.19 2.65 -19.70
C MET A 19 -5.07 2.99 -18.22
N THR A 20 -4.38 2.15 -17.44
CA THR A 20 -4.20 2.29 -15.98
C THR A 20 -2.79 1.81 -15.64
N VAL A 21 -2.13 2.47 -14.70
CA VAL A 21 -0.88 1.96 -14.19
C VAL A 21 -1.13 0.76 -13.28
N VAL A 22 -0.68 -0.40 -13.73
CA VAL A 22 -0.74 -1.63 -12.93
C VAL A 22 0.39 -1.64 -11.90
N VAL A 23 0.01 -1.83 -10.65
CA VAL A 23 0.88 -1.90 -9.48
C VAL A 23 0.75 -3.28 -8.85
N ALA A 24 1.83 -3.90 -8.41
CA ALA A 24 1.75 -5.18 -7.68
C ALA A 24 1.58 -4.93 -6.18
N ASP A 25 0.56 -5.55 -5.58
CA ASP A 25 0.32 -5.51 -4.13
C ASP A 25 0.89 -6.78 -3.49
N THR A 26 2.20 -6.79 -3.24
CA THR A 26 2.91 -7.96 -2.69
C THR A 26 4.34 -7.63 -2.24
N GLY A 27 4.83 -8.39 -1.24
CA GLY A 27 6.26 -8.46 -0.88
C GLY A 27 7.00 -9.63 -1.56
N ASP A 28 6.31 -10.46 -2.34
CA ASP A 28 6.90 -11.63 -3.01
C ASP A 28 7.64 -11.23 -4.30
N LEU A 29 8.97 -11.33 -4.27
CA LEU A 29 9.85 -10.89 -5.35
C LEU A 29 9.65 -11.69 -6.65
N ASP A 30 9.30 -12.97 -6.55
CA ASP A 30 9.13 -13.81 -7.75
C ASP A 30 7.84 -13.47 -8.49
N SER A 31 6.77 -13.14 -7.76
CA SER A 31 5.56 -12.58 -8.35
C SER A 31 5.83 -11.25 -9.05
N ILE A 32 6.62 -10.35 -8.45
CA ILE A 32 6.97 -9.07 -9.07
C ILE A 32 7.79 -9.29 -10.34
N LYS A 33 8.77 -10.21 -10.35
CA LYS A 33 9.53 -10.58 -11.56
C LYS A 33 8.65 -11.12 -12.66
N LYS A 34 7.65 -11.95 -12.30
CA LYS A 34 6.74 -12.59 -13.26
C LYS A 34 5.84 -11.60 -13.98
N PHE A 35 5.33 -10.60 -13.27
CA PHE A 35 4.36 -9.64 -13.83
C PHE A 35 4.98 -8.32 -14.31
N GLN A 36 6.19 -8.00 -13.85
CA GLN A 36 6.94 -6.78 -14.19
C GLN A 36 6.08 -5.50 -14.12
N PRO A 37 5.41 -5.23 -12.98
CA PRO A 37 4.60 -4.04 -12.83
C PRO A 37 5.48 -2.79 -12.87
N ARG A 38 4.87 -1.62 -13.14
CA ARG A 38 5.61 -0.36 -13.06
C ARG A 38 6.01 -0.02 -11.63
N ASP A 39 5.04 -0.08 -10.71
CA ASP A 39 5.18 0.24 -9.29
C ASP A 39 4.83 -0.99 -8.42
N ALA A 40 5.17 -0.96 -7.14
CA ALA A 40 4.77 -1.98 -6.18
C ALA A 40 4.36 -1.36 -4.84
N THR A 41 3.41 -1.99 -4.16
CA THR A 41 3.02 -1.63 -2.80
C THR A 41 3.31 -2.74 -1.83
N THR A 42 3.81 -2.38 -0.66
CA THR A 42 3.91 -3.26 0.50
C THR A 42 3.04 -2.73 1.65
N ASN A 43 2.87 -3.54 2.65
CA ASN A 43 2.27 -3.18 3.94
C ASN A 43 2.78 -4.14 5.01
N PRO A 44 2.55 -3.90 6.31
CA PRO A 44 3.05 -4.77 7.37
C PRO A 44 2.68 -6.25 7.21
N SER A 45 1.46 -6.55 6.78
CA SER A 45 1.03 -7.95 6.56
C SER A 45 1.75 -8.63 5.41
N LEU A 46 2.03 -7.91 4.32
CA LEU A 46 2.77 -8.42 3.17
C LEU A 46 4.25 -8.63 3.50
N ILE A 47 4.85 -7.71 4.26
CA ILE A 47 6.23 -7.86 4.76
C ILE A 47 6.35 -9.05 5.72
N LEU A 48 5.40 -9.21 6.65
CA LEU A 48 5.36 -10.38 7.54
C LEU A 48 5.23 -11.68 6.75
N ALA A 49 4.34 -11.74 5.75
CA ALA A 49 4.17 -12.91 4.91
C ALA A 49 5.46 -13.25 4.14
N ALA A 50 6.14 -12.25 3.59
CA ALA A 50 7.42 -12.42 2.94
C ALA A 50 8.52 -12.87 3.92
N ALA A 51 8.58 -12.28 5.13
CA ALA A 51 9.55 -12.65 6.16
C ALA A 51 9.39 -14.09 6.67
N LYS A 52 8.18 -14.65 6.59
CA LYS A 52 7.89 -16.07 6.90
C LYS A 52 8.36 -17.04 5.79
N ASN A 53 8.67 -16.53 4.58
CA ASN A 53 9.14 -17.38 3.48
C ASN A 53 10.61 -17.76 3.68
N PRO A 54 10.96 -19.09 3.70
CA PRO A 54 12.32 -19.55 3.87
C PRO A 54 13.33 -19.02 2.84
N ASP A 55 12.87 -18.69 1.63
CA ASP A 55 13.71 -18.17 0.56
C ASP A 55 14.31 -16.80 0.90
N TYR A 56 13.66 -16.05 1.78
CA TYR A 56 14.10 -14.71 2.19
C TYR A 56 14.82 -14.68 3.54
N VAL A 57 15.13 -15.84 4.15
CA VAL A 57 15.80 -15.91 5.46
C VAL A 57 17.15 -15.16 5.47
N LYS A 58 17.90 -15.24 4.37
CA LYS A 58 19.17 -14.51 4.24
C LYS A 58 19.00 -12.98 4.22
N LEU A 59 17.86 -12.49 3.74
CA LEU A 59 17.52 -11.08 3.76
C LEU A 59 17.21 -10.63 5.17
N ILE A 60 16.49 -11.45 5.94
CA ILE A 60 16.24 -11.20 7.36
C ILE A 60 17.54 -11.20 8.18
N ASP A 61 18.43 -12.16 7.95
CA ASP A 61 19.73 -12.23 8.64
C ASP A 61 20.56 -10.97 8.38
N LYS A 62 20.61 -10.50 7.13
CA LYS A 62 21.28 -9.23 6.78
C LYS A 62 20.65 -8.00 7.44
N ALA A 63 19.32 -7.98 7.59
CA ALA A 63 18.63 -6.89 8.26
C ALA A 63 19.00 -6.86 9.76
N LEU A 64 19.07 -8.01 10.42
CA LEU A 64 19.52 -8.14 11.81
C LEU A 64 20.97 -7.66 11.97
N GLU A 65 21.87 -8.12 11.10
CA GLU A 65 23.28 -7.71 11.10
C GLU A 65 23.44 -6.19 10.87
N SER A 66 22.70 -5.63 9.90
CA SER A 66 22.69 -4.19 9.62
C SER A 66 22.20 -3.39 10.83
N SER A 67 21.22 -3.89 11.55
CA SER A 67 20.69 -3.26 12.77
C SER A 67 21.68 -3.30 13.93
N GLU A 68 22.40 -4.42 14.11
CA GLU A 68 23.48 -4.53 15.11
C GLU A 68 24.59 -3.47 14.86
N ILE A 69 24.91 -3.22 13.59
CA ILE A 69 25.94 -2.23 13.20
C ILE A 69 25.43 -0.79 13.37
N ALA A 70 24.16 -0.53 13.08
CA ALA A 70 23.57 0.80 13.11
C ALA A 70 23.35 1.34 14.53
N LEU A 71 23.16 0.46 15.49
CA LEU A 71 22.85 0.85 16.88
C LEU A 71 24.10 1.03 17.72
N PRO A 72 24.06 1.93 18.73
CA PRO A 72 25.13 2.06 19.70
C PRO A 72 25.41 0.77 20.48
N GLN A 73 26.67 0.57 20.87
CA GLN A 73 27.02 -0.57 21.72
C GLN A 73 26.26 -0.52 23.05
N GLY A 74 25.59 -1.61 23.42
CA GLY A 74 24.79 -1.70 24.63
C GLY A 74 23.29 -1.42 24.43
N SER A 75 22.85 -1.18 23.21
CA SER A 75 21.43 -1.10 22.90
C SER A 75 20.69 -2.38 23.31
N SER A 76 19.45 -2.23 23.74
CA SER A 76 18.60 -3.33 24.16
C SER A 76 18.14 -4.20 22.99
N GLU A 77 17.75 -5.44 23.26
CA GLU A 77 17.13 -6.31 22.21
C GLU A 77 15.86 -5.70 21.65
N VAL A 78 15.08 -4.97 22.45
CA VAL A 78 13.87 -4.29 22.00
C VAL A 78 14.20 -3.21 20.96
N GLU A 79 15.24 -2.39 21.20
CA GLU A 79 15.69 -1.39 20.24
C GLU A 79 16.22 -2.04 18.96
N LEU A 80 16.98 -3.14 19.10
CA LEU A 80 17.47 -3.90 17.96
C LEU A 80 16.32 -4.41 17.09
N ILE A 81 15.31 -5.01 17.69
CA ILE A 81 14.19 -5.57 16.92
C ILE A 81 13.38 -4.47 16.24
N LYS A 82 13.12 -3.34 16.91
CA LYS A 82 12.46 -2.17 16.28
C LYS A 82 13.25 -1.61 15.10
N GLU A 83 14.58 -1.51 15.23
CA GLU A 83 15.46 -1.12 14.13
C GLU A 83 15.38 -2.13 12.98
N THR A 84 15.36 -3.42 13.32
CA THR A 84 15.32 -4.49 12.32
C THR A 84 14.01 -4.51 11.53
N VAL A 85 12.88 -4.15 12.12
CA VAL A 85 11.60 -4.00 11.39
C VAL A 85 11.74 -2.96 10.27
N ASP A 86 12.36 -1.80 10.56
CA ASP A 86 12.61 -0.76 9.56
C ASP A 86 13.57 -1.26 8.47
N GLN A 87 14.67 -1.91 8.87
CA GLN A 87 15.64 -2.49 7.95
C GLN A 87 15.02 -3.55 7.04
N VAL A 88 14.20 -4.46 7.58
CA VAL A 88 13.48 -5.48 6.78
C VAL A 88 12.60 -4.83 5.73
N SER A 89 11.80 -3.83 6.11
CA SER A 89 10.92 -3.11 5.18
C SER A 89 11.71 -2.46 4.05
N VAL A 90 12.84 -1.81 4.38
CA VAL A 90 13.71 -1.17 3.39
C VAL A 90 14.46 -2.21 2.53
N PHE A 91 14.90 -3.33 3.09
CA PHE A 91 15.57 -4.38 2.31
C PHE A 91 14.62 -5.01 1.28
N PHE A 92 13.36 -5.31 1.65
CA PHE A 92 12.36 -5.77 0.68
C PHE A 92 12.10 -4.71 -0.39
N GLY A 93 11.90 -3.45 0.01
CA GLY A 93 11.71 -2.34 -0.93
C GLY A 93 12.90 -2.18 -1.89
N LYS A 94 14.13 -2.31 -1.40
CA LYS A 94 15.35 -2.28 -2.22
C LYS A 94 15.38 -3.43 -3.24
N GLU A 95 15.07 -4.65 -2.84
CA GLU A 95 15.05 -5.79 -3.77
C GLU A 95 13.92 -5.63 -4.82
N ILE A 96 12.75 -5.12 -4.42
CA ILE A 96 11.65 -4.77 -5.33
C ILE A 96 12.13 -3.73 -6.36
N LEU A 97 12.81 -2.67 -5.93
CA LEU A 97 13.28 -1.59 -6.80
C LEU A 97 14.31 -2.00 -7.85
N LYS A 98 14.99 -3.16 -7.67
CA LYS A 98 15.83 -3.75 -8.72
C LYS A 98 15.03 -4.34 -9.87
N ILE A 99 13.76 -4.66 -9.64
CA ILE A 99 12.89 -5.35 -10.61
C ILE A 99 11.98 -4.36 -11.32
N ILE A 100 11.39 -3.42 -10.57
CA ILE A 100 10.44 -2.44 -11.10
C ILE A 100 11.14 -1.17 -11.61
N SER A 101 10.53 -0.50 -12.59
CA SER A 101 11.04 0.77 -13.12
C SER A 101 10.55 2.00 -12.36
N GLY A 102 9.44 1.90 -11.65
CA GLY A 102 8.78 3.00 -10.96
C GLY A 102 9.08 3.06 -9.45
N ARG A 103 8.05 3.21 -8.64
CA ARG A 103 8.13 3.50 -7.20
C ARG A 103 7.71 2.30 -6.35
N VAL A 104 8.29 2.20 -5.16
CA VAL A 104 7.79 1.28 -4.12
C VAL A 104 7.14 2.07 -2.99
N SER A 105 5.99 1.61 -2.50
CA SER A 105 5.37 2.12 -1.29
C SER A 105 5.84 1.32 -0.07
N THR A 106 6.50 2.01 0.88
CA THR A 106 6.96 1.45 2.16
C THR A 106 6.19 2.12 3.29
N GLU A 107 5.49 1.32 4.09
CA GLU A 107 4.58 1.82 5.11
C GLU A 107 5.29 2.08 6.44
N VAL A 108 4.99 3.20 7.07
CA VAL A 108 5.40 3.50 8.45
C VAL A 108 4.69 2.59 9.44
N ASP A 109 5.21 2.51 10.65
CA ASP A 109 4.58 1.73 11.73
C ASP A 109 3.13 2.20 11.98
N ALA A 110 2.16 1.30 11.82
CA ALA A 110 0.74 1.61 11.97
C ALA A 110 0.38 2.08 13.39
N ARG A 111 1.19 1.73 14.39
CA ARG A 111 1.03 2.20 15.78
C ARG A 111 1.24 3.71 15.94
N LEU A 112 1.83 4.37 14.93
CA LEU A 112 2.04 5.82 14.87
C LEU A 112 0.88 6.58 14.22
N SER A 113 -0.20 5.90 13.82
CA SER A 113 -1.30 6.49 13.03
C SER A 113 -1.95 7.73 13.66
N PHE A 114 -1.82 7.93 14.96
CA PHE A 114 -2.37 9.08 15.69
C PHE A 114 -1.29 10.00 16.28
N ASP A 115 -0.04 9.89 15.79
CA ASP A 115 1.10 10.72 16.20
C ASP A 115 1.78 11.31 14.96
N THR A 116 1.51 12.57 14.69
CA THR A 116 2.05 13.30 13.53
C THR A 116 3.57 13.38 13.57
N GLU A 117 4.14 13.76 14.72
CA GLU A 117 5.59 13.98 14.86
C GLU A 117 6.36 12.67 14.70
N ALA A 118 5.95 11.63 15.43
CA ALA A 118 6.57 10.32 15.33
C ALA A 118 6.43 9.70 13.91
N THR A 119 5.31 9.94 13.23
CA THR A 119 5.12 9.52 11.82
C THR A 119 6.12 10.22 10.89
N VAL A 120 6.31 11.54 11.04
CA VAL A 120 7.29 12.31 10.25
C VAL A 120 8.71 11.82 10.50
N GLU A 121 9.09 11.60 11.77
CA GLU A 121 10.42 11.08 12.14
C GLU A 121 10.66 9.69 11.53
N LYS A 122 9.68 8.79 11.64
CA LYS A 122 9.74 7.45 11.06
C LYS A 122 9.91 7.52 9.53
N ALA A 123 9.15 8.35 8.85
CA ALA A 123 9.24 8.55 7.41
C ALA A 123 10.63 9.03 6.97
N ARG A 124 11.17 10.05 7.64
CA ARG A 124 12.52 10.56 7.39
C ARG A 124 13.59 9.48 7.61
N LYS A 125 13.42 8.68 8.66
CA LYS A 125 14.31 7.55 8.95
C LYS A 125 14.32 6.54 7.81
N LEU A 126 13.14 6.11 7.32
CA LEU A 126 13.02 5.17 6.21
C LEU A 126 13.67 5.72 4.93
N ILE A 127 13.44 6.99 4.60
CA ILE A 127 14.10 7.63 3.44
C ILE A 127 15.61 7.64 3.59
N ASN A 128 16.15 7.94 4.78
CA ASN A 128 17.59 7.90 5.04
C ASN A 128 18.16 6.48 4.91
N LEU A 129 17.44 5.45 5.34
CA LEU A 129 17.85 4.06 5.15
C LEU A 129 17.91 3.70 3.66
N TYR A 130 16.95 4.10 2.84
CA TYR A 130 17.02 3.93 1.38
C TYR A 130 18.20 4.67 0.76
N LYS A 131 18.46 5.91 1.18
CA LYS A 131 19.59 6.73 0.72
C LYS A 131 20.94 6.06 1.02
N ASN A 132 21.09 5.38 2.16
CA ASN A 132 22.30 4.64 2.50
C ASN A 132 22.58 3.48 1.51
N PHE A 133 21.57 3.01 0.79
CA PHE A 133 21.69 2.04 -0.29
C PHE A 133 21.80 2.67 -1.68
N GLY A 134 21.94 3.99 -1.78
CA GLY A 134 22.03 4.72 -3.05
C GLY A 134 20.70 4.81 -3.79
N ILE A 135 19.57 4.71 -3.07
CA ILE A 135 18.22 4.81 -3.64
C ILE A 135 17.68 6.22 -3.38
N GLU A 136 17.36 6.91 -4.45
CA GLU A 136 16.81 8.27 -4.39
C GLU A 136 15.34 8.26 -3.92
N LYS A 137 14.98 9.32 -3.18
CA LYS A 137 13.65 9.45 -2.57
C LYS A 137 12.50 9.48 -3.60
N GLU A 138 12.78 9.86 -4.83
CA GLU A 138 11.83 9.88 -5.95
C GLU A 138 11.32 8.48 -6.33
N ARG A 139 12.06 7.43 -5.95
CA ARG A 139 11.68 6.03 -6.14
C ARG A 139 10.83 5.47 -4.99
N ILE A 140 10.58 6.27 -3.96
CA ILE A 140 9.90 5.84 -2.72
C ILE A 140 8.61 6.64 -2.54
N LEU A 141 7.56 5.94 -2.15
CA LEU A 141 6.36 6.52 -1.57
C LEU A 141 6.28 6.07 -0.11
N ILE A 142 6.33 7.02 0.82
CA ILE A 142 6.08 6.69 2.23
C ILE A 142 4.58 6.49 2.40
N LYS A 143 4.19 5.28 2.83
CA LYS A 143 2.79 4.90 2.99
C LYS A 143 2.35 5.13 4.43
N ILE A 144 1.23 5.84 4.61
CA ILE A 144 0.75 6.34 5.90
C ILE A 144 -0.77 6.13 5.95
N ALA A 145 -1.31 5.68 7.09
CA ALA A 145 -2.76 5.60 7.29
C ALA A 145 -3.40 7.00 7.23
N ALA A 146 -4.54 7.11 6.54
CA ALA A 146 -5.23 8.38 6.33
C ALA A 146 -6.10 8.77 7.55
N THR A 147 -5.48 8.85 8.72
CA THR A 147 -6.00 9.57 9.89
C THR A 147 -5.76 11.07 9.70
N TRP A 148 -6.36 11.91 10.53
CA TRP A 148 -6.06 13.35 10.51
C TRP A 148 -4.56 13.59 10.72
N GLU A 149 -4.00 12.94 11.75
CA GLU A 149 -2.58 13.03 12.11
C GLU A 149 -1.67 12.52 10.98
N GLY A 150 -2.04 11.41 10.35
CA GLY A 150 -1.29 10.85 9.22
C GLY A 150 -1.30 11.76 7.99
N ILE A 151 -2.43 12.41 7.68
CA ILE A 151 -2.53 13.39 6.60
C ILE A 151 -1.67 14.63 6.92
N LYS A 152 -1.67 15.10 8.16
CA LYS A 152 -0.81 16.23 8.59
C LYS A 152 0.67 15.87 8.51
N ALA A 153 1.05 14.66 8.89
CA ALA A 153 2.42 14.18 8.72
C ALA A 153 2.83 14.16 7.23
N ALA A 154 1.97 13.63 6.37
CA ALA A 154 2.22 13.59 4.94
C ALA A 154 2.30 15.00 4.32
N GLU A 155 1.49 15.96 4.76
CA GLU A 155 1.57 17.36 4.32
C GLU A 155 2.95 17.99 4.60
N ILE A 156 3.54 17.67 5.77
CA ILE A 156 4.90 18.10 6.12
C ILE A 156 5.93 17.44 5.20
N LEU A 157 5.83 16.13 5.02
CA LEU A 157 6.77 15.34 4.21
C LEU A 157 6.75 15.75 2.72
N GLU A 158 5.57 16.00 2.15
CA GLU A 158 5.43 16.46 0.77
C GLU A 158 6.12 17.83 0.54
N LYS A 159 6.05 18.74 1.51
CA LYS A 159 6.78 20.03 1.47
C LYS A 159 8.30 19.84 1.51
N GLU A 160 8.77 18.73 2.10
CA GLU A 160 10.19 18.34 2.10
C GLU A 160 10.61 17.58 0.82
N GLY A 161 9.65 17.34 -0.07
CA GLY A 161 9.85 16.58 -1.30
C GLY A 161 9.88 15.06 -1.08
N ILE A 162 9.43 14.58 0.08
CA ILE A 162 9.21 13.15 0.37
C ILE A 162 7.79 12.83 -0.05
N LYS A 163 7.66 11.98 -1.08
CA LYS A 163 6.36 11.61 -1.65
C LYS A 163 5.64 10.60 -0.79
N CYS A 164 4.32 10.79 -0.64
CA CYS A 164 3.49 9.99 0.23
C CYS A 164 2.37 9.25 -0.52
N ASN A 165 2.01 8.07 0.01
CA ASN A 165 0.86 7.27 -0.37
C ASN A 165 -0.04 7.12 0.86
N LEU A 166 -1.16 7.84 0.91
CA LEU A 166 -2.12 7.73 2.01
C LEU A 166 -3.02 6.51 1.79
N THR A 167 -3.08 5.65 2.80
CA THR A 167 -3.78 4.36 2.74
C THR A 167 -4.89 4.26 3.79
N LEU A 168 -5.65 3.17 3.77
CA LEU A 168 -6.82 2.98 4.63
C LEU A 168 -7.85 4.10 4.47
N LEU A 169 -8.12 4.48 3.22
CA LEU A 169 -9.17 5.41 2.85
C LEU A 169 -10.47 4.66 2.61
N PHE A 170 -11.50 5.05 3.33
CA PHE A 170 -12.85 4.48 3.29
C PHE A 170 -13.93 5.55 3.15
N ASN A 171 -13.61 6.83 3.42
CA ASN A 171 -14.53 7.95 3.36
C ASN A 171 -14.04 9.03 2.40
N PHE A 172 -14.99 9.72 1.78
CA PHE A 172 -14.71 10.81 0.85
C PHE A 172 -13.96 11.98 1.50
N CYS A 173 -14.25 12.27 2.80
CA CYS A 173 -13.55 13.35 3.52
C CYS A 173 -12.04 13.10 3.64
N GLN A 174 -11.61 11.82 3.83
CA GLN A 174 -10.19 11.47 3.85
C GLN A 174 -9.53 11.80 2.51
N ALA A 175 -10.17 11.44 1.40
CA ALA A 175 -9.65 11.69 0.06
C ALA A 175 -9.51 13.20 -0.23
N VAL A 176 -10.55 13.96 0.05
CA VAL A 176 -10.55 15.43 -0.16
C VAL A 176 -9.49 16.12 0.70
N THR A 177 -9.39 15.74 1.98
CA THR A 177 -8.37 16.31 2.88
C THR A 177 -6.95 15.99 2.38
N CYS A 178 -6.71 14.80 1.85
CA CYS A 178 -5.43 14.45 1.21
C CYS A 178 -5.16 15.32 -0.02
N ALA A 179 -6.16 15.53 -0.88
CA ALA A 179 -6.00 16.34 -2.09
C ALA A 179 -5.71 17.81 -1.77
N ASN A 180 -6.41 18.38 -0.78
CA ASN A 180 -6.18 19.75 -0.30
C ASN A 180 -4.78 19.89 0.33
N ALA A 181 -4.27 18.87 0.99
CA ALA A 181 -2.90 18.79 1.49
C ALA A 181 -1.84 18.52 0.39
N LYS A 182 -2.26 18.41 -0.87
CA LYS A 182 -1.40 18.17 -2.06
C LYS A 182 -0.57 16.89 -1.96
N ILE A 183 -1.14 15.84 -1.36
CA ILE A 183 -0.51 14.52 -1.27
C ILE A 183 -0.33 13.94 -2.66
N THR A 184 0.80 13.27 -2.90
CA THR A 184 1.14 12.70 -4.21
C THR A 184 0.16 11.61 -4.63
N LEU A 185 -0.20 10.66 -3.73
CA LEU A 185 -1.01 9.51 -4.07
C LEU A 185 -1.89 9.09 -2.89
N ILE A 186 -3.11 8.64 -3.20
CA ILE A 186 -4.02 7.99 -2.25
C ILE A 186 -4.38 6.59 -2.70
N SER A 187 -4.59 5.69 -1.73
CA SER A 187 -4.99 4.29 -1.95
C SER A 187 -6.34 4.01 -1.28
N PRO A 188 -7.47 4.43 -1.88
CA PRO A 188 -8.79 4.05 -1.39
C PRO A 188 -9.02 2.55 -1.55
N PHE A 189 -9.64 1.94 -0.54
CA PHE A 189 -9.87 0.50 -0.48
C PHE A 189 -11.24 0.14 -1.06
N VAL A 190 -11.26 -0.81 -2.00
CA VAL A 190 -12.48 -1.26 -2.69
C VAL A 190 -13.11 -2.43 -1.94
N GLY A 191 -12.43 -3.55 -1.87
CA GLY A 191 -13.00 -4.80 -1.39
C GLY A 191 -13.30 -4.83 0.11
N ARG A 192 -12.61 -4.04 0.95
CA ARG A 192 -12.97 -3.96 2.37
C ARG A 192 -14.27 -3.20 2.60
N ILE A 193 -14.60 -2.23 1.74
CA ILE A 193 -15.91 -1.58 1.72
C ILE A 193 -16.97 -2.62 1.34
N LEU A 194 -16.75 -3.39 0.26
CA LEU A 194 -17.64 -4.47 -0.16
C LEU A 194 -17.88 -5.48 0.98
N ASP A 195 -16.82 -5.92 1.67
CA ASP A 195 -16.93 -6.87 2.79
C ASP A 195 -17.88 -6.34 3.88
N TRP A 196 -17.72 -5.06 4.25
CA TRP A 196 -18.58 -4.44 5.26
C TRP A 196 -20.05 -4.40 4.85
N TYR A 197 -20.33 -3.96 3.61
CA TYR A 197 -21.70 -3.88 3.11
C TYR A 197 -22.35 -5.26 2.97
N LYS A 198 -21.61 -6.29 2.56
CA LYS A 198 -22.10 -7.68 2.55
C LYS A 198 -22.50 -8.14 3.95
N ALA A 199 -21.63 -7.93 4.93
CA ALA A 199 -21.91 -8.29 6.32
C ALA A 199 -23.12 -7.52 6.90
N LYS A 200 -23.21 -6.22 6.61
CA LYS A 200 -24.26 -5.34 7.15
C LYS A 200 -25.61 -5.58 6.52
N THR A 201 -25.67 -5.86 5.21
CA THR A 201 -26.94 -6.00 4.46
C THR A 201 -27.40 -7.44 4.31
N GLY A 202 -26.53 -8.41 4.57
CA GLY A 202 -26.80 -9.84 4.28
C GLY A 202 -26.79 -10.20 2.79
N LYS A 203 -26.51 -9.24 1.88
CA LYS A 203 -26.38 -9.52 0.45
C LYS A 203 -25.11 -10.33 0.19
N THR A 204 -25.21 -11.36 -0.62
CA THR A 204 -24.08 -12.23 -0.98
C THR A 204 -23.21 -11.65 -2.09
N SER A 205 -23.75 -10.77 -2.92
CA SER A 205 -23.04 -10.14 -4.04
C SER A 205 -23.54 -8.72 -4.31
N PHE A 206 -22.63 -7.90 -4.85
CA PHE A 206 -22.89 -6.65 -5.53
C PHE A 206 -22.22 -6.78 -6.89
N VAL A 207 -22.89 -6.42 -7.97
CA VAL A 207 -22.39 -6.71 -9.33
C VAL A 207 -21.87 -5.44 -10.00
N GLY A 208 -20.61 -5.50 -10.44
CA GLY A 208 -20.00 -4.46 -11.25
C GLY A 208 -20.09 -3.07 -10.63
N ALA A 209 -20.73 -2.14 -11.32
CA ALA A 209 -20.86 -0.73 -10.90
C ALA A 209 -21.74 -0.51 -9.65
N GLU A 210 -22.48 -1.54 -9.18
CA GLU A 210 -23.25 -1.46 -7.92
C GLU A 210 -22.41 -1.77 -6.68
N ASP A 211 -21.16 -2.20 -6.86
CA ASP A 211 -20.24 -2.45 -5.76
C ASP A 211 -19.94 -1.15 -5.00
N PRO A 212 -20.22 -1.10 -3.68
CA PRO A 212 -20.05 0.13 -2.91
C PRO A 212 -18.60 0.62 -2.86
N GLY A 213 -17.61 -0.29 -2.96
CA GLY A 213 -16.20 0.07 -3.07
C GLY A 213 -15.87 0.69 -4.42
N VAL A 214 -16.42 0.15 -5.50
CA VAL A 214 -16.30 0.72 -6.86
C VAL A 214 -16.94 2.10 -6.92
N ILE A 215 -18.14 2.26 -6.36
CA ILE A 215 -18.84 3.55 -6.27
C ILE A 215 -17.97 4.58 -5.55
N SER A 216 -17.41 4.22 -4.38
CA SER A 216 -16.57 5.12 -3.58
C SER A 216 -15.34 5.60 -4.37
N VAL A 217 -14.57 4.70 -4.96
CA VAL A 217 -13.36 5.07 -5.71
C VAL A 217 -13.71 5.86 -6.98
N THR A 218 -14.80 5.51 -7.66
CA THR A 218 -15.29 6.25 -8.83
C THR A 218 -15.65 7.68 -8.48
N GLN A 219 -16.33 7.90 -7.35
CA GLN A 219 -16.67 9.24 -6.86
C GLN A 219 -15.43 10.08 -6.57
N ILE A 220 -14.45 9.51 -5.85
CA ILE A 220 -13.18 10.17 -5.53
C ILE A 220 -12.45 10.56 -6.82
N TYR A 221 -12.27 9.60 -7.75
CA TYR A 221 -11.58 9.81 -9.01
C TYR A 221 -12.21 10.95 -9.80
N LYS A 222 -13.53 10.91 -10.01
CA LYS A 222 -14.26 11.92 -10.77
C LYS A 222 -14.13 13.29 -10.13
N TYR A 223 -14.31 13.40 -8.82
CA TYR A 223 -14.13 14.66 -8.09
C TYR A 223 -12.72 15.22 -8.26
N PHE A 224 -11.69 14.40 -8.12
CA PHE A 224 -10.31 14.85 -8.26
C PHE A 224 -10.01 15.38 -9.66
N LYS A 225 -10.48 14.68 -10.68
CA LYS A 225 -10.25 15.10 -12.06
C LYS A 225 -11.02 16.36 -12.41
N GLU A 226 -12.25 16.49 -11.97
CA GLU A 226 -13.06 17.69 -12.16
C GLU A 226 -12.45 18.93 -11.51
N LYS A 227 -11.96 18.78 -10.28
CA LYS A 227 -11.31 19.87 -9.53
C LYS A 227 -9.85 20.12 -9.95
N GLY A 228 -9.31 19.32 -10.83
CA GLY A 228 -7.93 19.44 -11.32
C GLY A 228 -6.85 19.09 -10.29
N PHE A 229 -7.20 18.34 -9.26
CA PHE A 229 -6.23 17.84 -8.29
C PHE A 229 -5.17 16.97 -8.97
N LYS A 230 -3.91 17.10 -8.51
CA LYS A 230 -2.77 16.34 -9.04
C LYS A 230 -2.53 15.03 -8.28
N THR A 231 -3.20 14.85 -7.15
CA THR A 231 -3.14 13.63 -6.37
C THR A 231 -3.58 12.43 -7.21
N GLU A 232 -2.74 11.44 -7.30
CA GLU A 232 -3.01 10.18 -8.02
C GLU A 232 -3.99 9.32 -7.20
N VAL A 233 -4.98 8.73 -7.85
CA VAL A 233 -5.93 7.80 -7.22
C VAL A 233 -5.53 6.38 -7.58
N MET A 234 -5.25 5.55 -6.58
CA MET A 234 -4.89 4.15 -6.74
C MET A 234 -5.90 3.23 -6.05
N GLY A 235 -6.80 2.62 -6.79
CA GLY A 235 -7.70 1.61 -6.23
C GLY A 235 -6.91 0.44 -5.62
N ALA A 236 -7.33 -0.03 -4.44
CA ALA A 236 -6.60 -1.03 -3.66
C ALA A 236 -7.52 -2.06 -2.97
N SER A 237 -6.92 -3.19 -2.58
CA SER A 237 -7.58 -4.21 -1.74
C SER A 237 -8.79 -4.85 -2.42
N PHE A 238 -8.61 -5.42 -3.61
CA PHE A 238 -9.66 -6.06 -4.41
C PHE A 238 -10.09 -7.43 -3.87
N ARG A 239 -11.35 -7.80 -4.12
CA ARG A 239 -11.95 -9.11 -3.79
C ARG A 239 -12.27 -9.96 -5.00
N ASN A 240 -12.47 -9.33 -6.17
CA ASN A 240 -12.83 -9.98 -7.41
C ASN A 240 -12.32 -9.20 -8.62
N LEU A 241 -12.41 -9.80 -9.82
CA LEU A 241 -11.97 -9.18 -11.07
C LEU A 241 -12.90 -8.06 -11.54
N ASP A 242 -14.17 -8.11 -11.19
CA ASP A 242 -15.14 -7.10 -11.63
C ASP A 242 -14.82 -5.74 -11.00
N GLU A 243 -14.41 -5.69 -9.71
CA GLU A 243 -13.93 -4.46 -9.08
C GLU A 243 -12.77 -3.83 -9.87
N ILE A 244 -11.83 -4.65 -10.35
CA ILE A 244 -10.68 -4.17 -11.13
C ILE A 244 -11.12 -3.66 -12.50
N LYS A 245 -12.00 -4.39 -13.19
CA LYS A 245 -12.51 -4.05 -14.51
C LYS A 245 -13.37 -2.78 -14.49
N GLU A 246 -14.21 -2.62 -13.47
CA GLU A 246 -15.06 -1.42 -13.30
C GLU A 246 -14.24 -0.16 -12.96
N LEU A 247 -13.01 -0.32 -12.50
CA LEU A 247 -12.08 0.78 -12.26
C LEU A 247 -11.03 0.97 -13.36
N ALA A 248 -11.19 0.29 -14.51
CA ALA A 248 -10.31 0.46 -15.66
C ALA A 248 -10.31 1.91 -16.16
N GLY A 249 -9.12 2.52 -16.19
CA GLY A 249 -8.93 3.95 -16.47
C GLY A 249 -8.64 4.79 -15.22
N CYS A 250 -8.71 4.22 -14.02
CA CYS A 250 -8.15 4.84 -12.81
C CYS A 250 -6.67 5.13 -13.00
N ASP A 251 -6.12 6.13 -12.30
CA ASP A 251 -4.69 6.47 -12.45
C ASP A 251 -3.80 5.24 -12.20
N LEU A 252 -4.02 4.54 -11.09
CA LEU A 252 -3.33 3.30 -10.73
C LEU A 252 -4.31 2.30 -10.11
N LEU A 253 -3.95 1.01 -10.19
CA LEU A 253 -4.61 -0.06 -9.44
C LEU A 253 -3.52 -0.97 -8.86
N THR A 254 -3.50 -1.14 -7.53
CA THR A 254 -2.60 -2.08 -6.87
C THR A 254 -3.28 -3.43 -6.68
N ILE A 255 -2.77 -4.43 -7.37
CA ILE A 255 -3.44 -5.70 -7.64
C ILE A 255 -2.61 -6.85 -7.06
N ALA A 256 -3.25 -7.72 -6.28
CA ALA A 256 -2.60 -8.91 -5.74
C ALA A 256 -2.21 -9.92 -6.86
N PRO A 257 -1.11 -10.67 -6.71
CA PRO A 257 -0.60 -11.58 -7.74
C PRO A 257 -1.64 -12.56 -8.29
N LYS A 258 -2.54 -13.07 -7.46
CA LYS A 258 -3.60 -13.98 -7.90
C LYS A 258 -4.50 -13.35 -8.97
N PHE A 259 -4.89 -12.09 -8.80
CA PHE A 259 -5.72 -11.39 -9.77
C PHE A 259 -4.93 -10.96 -11.01
N LEU A 260 -3.65 -10.63 -10.86
CA LEU A 260 -2.77 -10.42 -12.02
C LEU A 260 -2.67 -11.68 -12.88
N GLU A 261 -2.59 -12.85 -12.27
CA GLU A 261 -2.57 -14.13 -12.99
C GLU A 261 -3.89 -14.42 -13.71
N GLU A 262 -5.01 -14.15 -13.05
CA GLU A 262 -6.34 -14.33 -13.63
C GLU A 262 -6.55 -13.37 -14.81
N LEU A 263 -6.26 -12.08 -14.65
CA LEU A 263 -6.35 -11.07 -15.71
C LEU A 263 -5.42 -11.36 -16.89
N LYS A 264 -4.26 -11.97 -16.65
CA LYS A 264 -3.31 -12.39 -17.70
C LYS A 264 -3.85 -13.53 -18.55
N LYS A 265 -4.60 -14.44 -17.93
CA LYS A 265 -5.21 -15.60 -18.64
C LYS A 265 -6.51 -15.22 -19.35
N GLU A 266 -7.22 -14.26 -18.83
CA GLU A 266 -8.52 -13.86 -19.36
C GLU A 266 -8.35 -13.10 -20.69
N LYS A 267 -9.15 -13.51 -21.69
CA LYS A 267 -9.26 -12.87 -22.99
C LYS A 267 -10.65 -12.25 -23.14
N GLY A 268 -10.78 -11.23 -23.93
CA GLY A 268 -12.03 -10.51 -24.15
C GLY A 268 -11.78 -9.03 -24.33
N GLU A 269 -12.81 -8.24 -24.35
CA GLU A 269 -12.73 -6.78 -24.44
C GLU A 269 -12.81 -6.16 -23.04
N LEU A 270 -11.89 -5.26 -22.74
CA LEU A 270 -11.92 -4.43 -21.54
C LEU A 270 -12.27 -2.99 -21.91
N VAL A 271 -13.43 -2.54 -21.50
CA VAL A 271 -13.89 -1.17 -21.73
C VAL A 271 -13.33 -0.25 -20.64
N ARG A 272 -12.78 0.90 -21.04
CA ARG A 272 -12.41 1.97 -20.10
C ARG A 272 -13.68 2.49 -19.40
N LYS A 273 -13.70 2.46 -18.06
CA LYS A 273 -14.83 2.89 -17.22
C LYS A 273 -14.62 4.29 -16.64
N LEU A 274 -13.37 4.60 -16.31
CA LEU A 274 -13.00 5.90 -15.76
C LEU A 274 -12.29 6.71 -16.85
N ASP A 275 -12.98 7.75 -17.27
CA ASP A 275 -12.46 8.65 -18.28
C ASP A 275 -12.90 10.10 -17.94
N LEU A 276 -12.21 11.09 -18.53
CA LEU A 276 -12.42 12.50 -18.29
C LEU A 276 -13.56 13.09 -19.13
N SER A 277 -14.13 12.32 -20.05
CA SER A 277 -15.11 12.80 -21.05
C SER A 277 -16.51 12.97 -20.50
N THR A 278 -16.79 12.44 -19.30
CA THR A 278 -18.10 12.59 -18.66
C THR A 278 -18.01 13.59 -17.50
N PRO A 279 -18.33 14.88 -17.72
CA PRO A 279 -18.33 15.86 -16.65
C PRO A 279 -19.35 15.47 -15.59
N ILE A 280 -18.93 15.40 -14.34
CA ILE A 280 -19.85 15.38 -13.21
C ILE A 280 -19.80 16.79 -12.63
N ASN A 281 -20.90 17.50 -12.73
CA ASN A 281 -21.03 18.85 -12.20
C ASN A 281 -21.03 18.82 -10.67
N HIS A 282 -19.87 18.67 -10.05
CA HIS A 282 -19.69 18.96 -8.62
C HIS A 282 -19.46 20.46 -8.48
N SER A 283 -20.54 21.22 -8.34
CA SER A 283 -20.47 22.66 -8.10
C SER A 283 -19.86 23.03 -6.74
N ILE A 284 -19.67 22.05 -5.86
CA ILE A 284 -19.25 22.24 -4.46
C ILE A 284 -17.75 21.97 -4.32
N ASP A 285 -17.01 22.91 -3.76
CA ASP A 285 -15.67 22.72 -3.24
C ASP A 285 -15.77 22.23 -1.80
N TYR A 286 -15.27 21.03 -1.53
CA TYR A 286 -15.25 20.49 -0.19
C TYR A 286 -13.94 20.87 0.50
N GLU A 287 -14.05 21.33 1.73
CA GLU A 287 -12.94 21.57 2.64
C GLU A 287 -13.33 21.04 4.02
N PHE A 288 -12.42 20.33 4.65
CA PHE A 288 -12.63 19.76 5.98
C PHE A 288 -11.54 20.25 6.91
N ASP A 289 -11.93 20.95 7.98
CA ASP A 289 -11.06 21.17 9.12
C ASP A 289 -10.98 19.89 9.99
N GLU A 290 -10.20 19.92 11.06
CA GLU A 290 -10.05 18.75 11.94
C GLU A 290 -11.38 18.28 12.53
N LYS A 291 -12.20 19.20 12.99
CA LYS A 291 -13.50 18.89 13.60
C LYS A 291 -14.43 18.25 12.57
N ASP A 292 -14.52 18.80 11.38
CA ASP A 292 -15.40 18.32 10.32
C ASP A 292 -14.93 16.98 9.78
N PHE A 293 -13.60 16.78 9.66
CA PHE A 293 -13.01 15.48 9.31
C PHE A 293 -13.38 14.41 10.34
N ARG A 294 -13.16 14.68 11.64
CA ARG A 294 -13.44 13.73 12.72
C ARG A 294 -14.93 13.40 12.82
N LEU A 295 -15.79 14.41 12.63
CA LEU A 295 -17.24 14.24 12.62
C LEU A 295 -17.68 13.39 11.42
N SER A 296 -17.23 13.70 10.21
CA SER A 296 -17.52 12.89 9.02
C SER A 296 -17.09 11.42 9.17
N MET A 297 -15.93 11.19 9.77
CA MET A 297 -15.45 9.82 10.04
C MET A 297 -16.33 9.12 11.10
N LEU A 298 -16.76 9.82 12.14
CA LEU A 298 -17.61 9.26 13.20
C LEU A 298 -19.02 8.91 12.70
N GLU A 299 -19.59 9.74 11.83
CA GLU A 299 -20.92 9.53 11.25
C GLU A 299 -20.94 8.39 10.22
N ASP A 300 -19.81 8.08 9.60
CA ASP A 300 -19.67 6.95 8.68
C ASP A 300 -19.18 5.69 9.44
N GLN A 301 -20.13 4.86 9.87
CA GLN A 301 -19.83 3.64 10.61
C GLN A 301 -18.89 2.71 9.82
N MET A 302 -19.11 2.55 8.51
CA MET A 302 -18.26 1.72 7.67
C MET A 302 -16.81 2.22 7.68
N ALA A 303 -16.61 3.50 7.46
CA ALA A 303 -15.27 4.08 7.40
C ALA A 303 -14.54 4.00 8.75
N SER A 304 -15.23 4.34 9.87
CA SER A 304 -14.68 4.26 11.21
C SER A 304 -14.26 2.84 11.59
N GLU A 305 -15.12 1.85 11.36
CA GLU A 305 -14.83 0.46 11.66
C GLU A 305 -13.67 -0.07 10.80
N LYS A 306 -13.68 0.21 9.50
CA LYS A 306 -12.63 -0.31 8.59
C LYS A 306 -11.28 0.37 8.76
N LEU A 307 -11.24 1.65 9.12
CA LEU A 307 -9.99 2.34 9.48
C LEU A 307 -9.39 1.74 10.76
N SER A 308 -10.20 1.59 11.81
CA SER A 308 -9.77 0.98 13.07
C SER A 308 -9.28 -0.46 12.90
N GLU A 309 -10.05 -1.28 12.17
CA GLU A 309 -9.68 -2.66 11.83
C GLU A 309 -8.36 -2.71 11.03
N GLY A 310 -8.18 -1.79 10.08
CA GLY A 310 -6.97 -1.71 9.27
C GLY A 310 -5.73 -1.38 10.08
N ILE A 311 -5.80 -0.34 10.93
CA ILE A 311 -4.69 0.06 11.81
C ILE A 311 -4.37 -1.08 12.80
N THR A 312 -5.38 -1.67 13.43
CA THR A 312 -5.19 -2.78 14.39
C THR A 312 -4.57 -4.00 13.70
N GLY A 313 -5.04 -4.34 12.50
CA GLY A 313 -4.51 -5.47 11.74
C GLY A 313 -3.04 -5.28 11.33
N PHE A 314 -2.67 -4.08 10.91
CA PHE A 314 -1.27 -3.78 10.57
C PHE A 314 -0.38 -3.71 11.81
N SER A 315 -0.89 -3.19 12.94
CA SER A 315 -0.17 -3.20 14.22
C SER A 315 0.14 -4.62 14.68
N LYS A 316 -0.83 -5.53 14.63
CA LYS A 316 -0.62 -6.96 14.93
C LYS A 316 0.40 -7.61 14.00
N ALA A 317 0.37 -7.28 12.71
CA ALA A 317 1.36 -7.81 11.77
C ALA A 317 2.78 -7.34 12.11
N ILE A 318 2.96 -6.12 12.61
CA ILE A 318 4.25 -5.62 13.09
C ILE A 318 4.69 -6.38 14.36
N GLU A 319 3.80 -6.59 15.32
CA GLU A 319 4.08 -7.36 16.53
C GLU A 319 4.52 -8.81 16.20
N GLU A 320 3.80 -9.47 15.32
CA GLU A 320 4.19 -10.81 14.85
C GLU A 320 5.54 -10.81 14.11
N LEU A 321 5.85 -9.75 13.36
CA LEU A 321 7.16 -9.61 12.72
C LEU A 321 8.25 -9.40 13.76
N GLU A 322 8.03 -8.58 14.78
CA GLU A 322 8.97 -8.38 15.90
C GLU A 322 9.26 -9.71 16.60
N GLU A 323 8.23 -10.54 16.87
CA GLU A 323 8.39 -11.88 17.49
C GLU A 323 9.22 -12.82 16.60
N LEU A 324 8.96 -12.83 15.28
CA LEU A 324 9.71 -13.63 14.32
C LEU A 324 11.19 -13.23 14.30
N LEU A 325 11.47 -11.93 14.28
CA LEU A 325 12.82 -11.39 14.26
C LEU A 325 13.57 -11.70 15.57
N LEU A 326 12.91 -11.58 16.72
CA LEU A 326 13.49 -11.92 18.02
C LEU A 326 13.85 -13.40 18.11
N LYS A 327 12.96 -14.28 17.63
CA LYS A 327 13.24 -15.72 17.55
C LYS A 327 14.46 -15.99 16.66
N ARG A 328 14.50 -15.42 15.48
CA ARG A 328 15.62 -15.58 14.54
C ARG A 328 16.93 -15.07 15.11
N TYR A 329 16.92 -13.93 15.74
CA TYR A 329 18.07 -13.36 16.43
C TYR A 329 18.63 -14.28 17.52
N SER A 330 17.74 -14.87 18.33
CA SER A 330 18.12 -15.82 19.37
C SER A 330 18.76 -17.10 18.79
N GLU A 331 18.27 -17.59 17.66
CA GLU A 331 18.87 -18.71 16.92
C GLU A 331 20.29 -18.40 16.47
N ILE A 332 20.49 -17.24 15.85
CA ILE A 332 21.82 -16.76 15.37
C ILE A 332 22.80 -16.65 16.53
N LYS A 333 22.38 -16.06 17.68
CA LYS A 333 23.22 -15.96 18.88
C LYS A 333 23.65 -17.34 19.39
N LYS A 334 22.73 -18.31 19.48
CA LYS A 334 23.04 -19.67 19.91
C LYS A 334 24.08 -20.32 19.00
N HIS A 335 23.93 -20.19 17.69
CA HIS A 335 24.89 -20.74 16.73
C HIS A 335 26.28 -20.09 16.86
N LYS A 336 26.36 -18.76 17.01
CA LYS A 336 27.65 -18.04 17.23
C LYS A 336 28.34 -18.55 18.52
N LEU A 337 27.58 -18.75 19.62
CA LEU A 337 28.11 -19.24 20.90
C LEU A 337 28.61 -20.69 20.82
N ILE A 338 27.92 -21.58 20.10
CA ILE A 338 28.34 -22.97 19.92
C ILE A 338 29.62 -23.01 19.08
N SER A 339 29.68 -22.26 17.98
CA SER A 339 30.88 -22.19 17.11
C SER A 339 32.10 -21.63 17.86
N ALA A 340 31.91 -20.64 18.74
CA ALA A 340 32.98 -20.08 19.56
C ALA A 340 33.51 -21.00 20.66
N LYS A 341 32.73 -22.03 21.06
CA LYS A 341 33.15 -23.04 22.06
C LYS A 341 33.85 -24.22 21.41
N LEU A 342 33.74 -24.38 20.09
CA LEU A 342 34.33 -25.48 19.33
C LEU A 342 35.69 -25.13 18.71
N ASN A 343 36.01 -23.82 18.70
CA ASN A 343 37.33 -23.28 18.33
C ASN A 343 38.11 -22.90 19.58
#